data_ed4cdccc8bdebe5cad2677812a376d61
#
_entry.id   ed4cdccc8bdebe5cad2677812a376d61
#
_cell.length_a   1.000
_cell.length_b   1.000
_cell.length_c   1.000
_cell.angle_alpha   90.00
_cell.angle_beta   90.00
_cell.angle_gamma   90.00
#
_symmetry.space_group_name_H-M   'P 1'
#
loop_
_entity.id
_entity.type
_entity.pdbx_description
1 polymer ?
#
loop_
_entity_poly.entity_id
_entity_poly.type
_entity_poly.pdbx_seq_one_letter_code
_entity_poly.pdbx_strand_id
1 'polypeptide(L)'
;MTGVALIIAFVLAIIVMIVAISKFKVHPFLAIMAVSLILAMMAGIPFVDTVKPDGTKVSGIPTVIGAGFSGTFSSIGIVIILGALIGSVLEKTGAALKLADMVIKVVGKKRPELAIELMGWVVSIPVFCDSGFVILNPIRKALVKRTAVSSVAMTVALSAGLYISHVFIPPTPGPIAAANTLGVGDNLLLVMGLGVVCSIFPLIAGLVYAKFIGKRVKSADEVTDNGEVTKTYEELVAEYGKLPNGFNALAPILVPIILMALGSISSMAGWTGVLDIACQFLGKPIIALAVGTIFGVIQLATAHKMSDFYNITNETLKTVGPILFVTAAGGVLGKVNGCIYYTACRSAFSSWNILPIPSCSNIKDSTGFFDGCNYNYSRYHCSTAWSSWTCFTC
;
A
#
# COMPACT_ATOMS: atom_id res chain seq x y z
N MET A 1 -14.47 26.80 -12.38
CA MET A 1 -15.38 26.36 -11.28
C MET A 1 -14.68 26.65 -9.97
N THR A 2 -15.39 27.03 -8.93
CA THR A 2 -14.79 27.44 -7.64
C THR A 2 -15.54 26.77 -6.46
N GLY A 3 -14.82 26.54 -5.37
CA GLY A 3 -15.39 26.10 -4.10
C GLY A 3 -16.16 24.77 -4.14
N VAL A 4 -17.39 24.77 -3.62
CA VAL A 4 -18.24 23.57 -3.47
C VAL A 4 -18.51 22.86 -4.80
N ALA A 5 -18.65 23.62 -5.91
CA ALA A 5 -18.89 23.05 -7.24
C ALA A 5 -17.73 22.15 -7.69
N LEU A 6 -16.49 22.47 -7.30
CA LEU A 6 -15.31 21.70 -7.64
C LEU A 6 -15.24 20.39 -6.82
N ILE A 7 -15.66 20.45 -5.56
CA ILE A 7 -15.76 19.25 -4.70
C ILE A 7 -16.82 18.29 -5.24
N ILE A 8 -17.98 18.81 -5.64
CA ILE A 8 -19.04 18.00 -6.27
C ILE A 8 -18.52 17.38 -7.57
N ALA A 9 -17.83 18.16 -8.41
CA ALA A 9 -17.22 17.64 -9.64
C ALA A 9 -16.22 16.51 -9.37
N PHE A 10 -15.41 16.63 -8.32
CA PHE A 10 -14.47 15.57 -7.90
C PHE A 10 -15.20 14.29 -7.46
N VAL A 11 -16.26 14.41 -6.65
CA VAL A 11 -17.05 13.24 -6.22
C VAL A 11 -17.72 12.58 -7.42
N LEU A 12 -18.31 13.37 -8.34
CA LEU A 12 -18.89 12.85 -9.57
C LEU A 12 -17.85 12.17 -10.47
N ALA A 13 -16.67 12.74 -10.56
CA ALA A 13 -15.55 12.16 -11.32
C ALA A 13 -15.12 10.78 -10.77
N ILE A 14 -15.09 10.61 -9.44
CA ILE A 14 -14.85 9.30 -8.80
C ILE A 14 -15.95 8.31 -9.17
N ILE A 15 -17.22 8.73 -9.11
CA ILE A 15 -18.36 7.86 -9.48
C ILE A 15 -18.25 7.43 -10.94
N VAL A 16 -17.99 8.38 -11.85
CA VAL A 16 -17.79 8.09 -13.27
C VAL A 16 -16.64 7.12 -13.49
N MET A 17 -15.53 7.31 -12.78
CA MET A 17 -14.36 6.41 -12.83
C MET A 17 -14.74 5.00 -12.39
N ILE A 18 -15.45 4.85 -11.27
CA ILE A 18 -15.91 3.54 -10.78
C ILE A 18 -16.82 2.87 -11.81
N VAL A 19 -17.78 3.61 -12.40
CA VAL A 19 -18.67 3.08 -13.42
C VAL A 19 -17.90 2.70 -14.68
N ALA A 20 -16.94 3.50 -15.12
CA ALA A 20 -16.09 3.20 -16.28
C ALA A 20 -15.31 1.90 -16.10
N ILE A 21 -14.74 1.67 -14.91
CA ILE A 21 -13.97 0.46 -14.61
C ILE A 21 -14.91 -0.75 -14.46
N SER A 22 -16.00 -0.61 -13.68
CA SER A 22 -16.84 -1.76 -13.31
C SER A 22 -17.81 -2.16 -14.43
N LYS A 23 -18.50 -1.21 -15.05
CA LYS A 23 -19.53 -1.47 -16.06
C LYS A 23 -18.98 -1.52 -17.48
N PHE A 24 -18.14 -0.53 -17.85
CA PHE A 24 -17.57 -0.44 -19.20
C PHE A 24 -16.26 -1.21 -19.36
N LYS A 25 -15.73 -1.81 -18.27
CA LYS A 25 -14.49 -2.60 -18.28
C LYS A 25 -13.28 -1.83 -18.84
N VAL A 26 -13.28 -0.51 -18.70
CA VAL A 26 -12.13 0.34 -19.06
C VAL A 26 -10.97 0.01 -18.12
N HIS A 27 -9.76 -0.08 -18.67
CA HIS A 27 -8.58 -0.35 -17.85
C HIS A 27 -8.40 0.74 -16.77
N PRO A 28 -8.17 0.39 -15.49
CA PRO A 28 -8.11 1.36 -14.38
C PRO A 28 -7.13 2.50 -14.64
N PHE A 29 -5.95 2.21 -15.18
CA PHE A 29 -4.96 3.22 -15.54
C PHE A 29 -5.54 4.31 -16.48
N LEU A 30 -6.22 3.88 -17.56
CA LEU A 30 -6.80 4.82 -18.52
C LEU A 30 -7.95 5.62 -17.91
N ALA A 31 -8.80 4.97 -17.10
CA ALA A 31 -9.91 5.63 -16.43
C ALA A 31 -9.42 6.73 -15.48
N ILE A 32 -8.40 6.44 -14.66
CA ILE A 32 -7.82 7.40 -13.72
C ILE A 32 -7.16 8.56 -14.48
N MET A 33 -6.39 8.27 -15.53
CA MET A 33 -5.71 9.29 -16.33
C MET A 33 -6.71 10.21 -17.03
N ALA A 34 -7.77 9.66 -17.65
CA ALA A 34 -8.81 10.45 -18.34
C ALA A 34 -9.57 11.35 -17.34
N VAL A 35 -9.96 10.80 -16.19
CA VAL A 35 -10.63 11.56 -15.14
C VAL A 35 -9.74 12.67 -14.59
N SER A 36 -8.44 12.36 -14.36
CA SER A 36 -7.47 13.37 -13.90
C SER A 36 -7.30 14.50 -14.90
N LEU A 37 -7.26 14.20 -16.20
CA LEU A 37 -7.19 15.20 -17.26
C LEU A 37 -8.41 16.11 -17.28
N ILE A 38 -9.62 15.52 -17.22
CA ILE A 38 -10.88 16.28 -17.19
C ILE A 38 -10.93 17.16 -15.94
N LEU A 39 -10.59 16.63 -14.78
CA LEU A 39 -10.55 17.41 -13.53
C LEU A 39 -9.52 18.55 -13.59
N ALA A 40 -8.35 18.34 -14.19
CA ALA A 40 -7.34 19.37 -14.37
C ALA A 40 -7.86 20.53 -15.22
N MET A 41 -8.57 20.22 -16.32
CA MET A 41 -9.22 21.24 -17.15
C MET A 41 -10.34 21.97 -16.39
N MET A 42 -11.17 21.25 -15.65
CA MET A 42 -12.26 21.84 -14.84
C MET A 42 -11.72 22.72 -13.70
N ALA A 43 -10.58 22.37 -13.16
CA ALA A 43 -9.87 23.16 -12.13
C ALA A 43 -9.27 24.46 -12.67
N GLY A 44 -9.21 24.61 -14.00
CA GLY A 44 -8.62 25.80 -14.63
C GLY A 44 -7.09 25.79 -14.65
N ILE A 45 -6.47 24.60 -14.57
CA ILE A 45 -5.02 24.46 -14.75
C ILE A 45 -4.70 24.84 -16.21
N PRO A 46 -3.67 25.68 -16.48
CA PRO A 46 -3.32 26.07 -17.85
C PRO A 46 -3.00 24.86 -18.73
N PHE A 47 -3.33 24.93 -20.00
CA PHE A 47 -3.02 23.83 -20.94
C PHE A 47 -1.51 23.64 -21.14
N VAL A 48 -0.73 24.72 -21.04
CA VAL A 48 0.72 24.74 -21.17
C VAL A 48 1.35 25.52 -20.03
N ASP A 49 2.63 25.29 -19.79
CA ASP A 49 3.38 26.05 -18.80
C ASP A 49 3.37 27.53 -19.19
N THR A 50 3.11 28.39 -18.23
CA THR A 50 3.02 29.83 -18.41
C THR A 50 3.90 30.54 -17.38
N VAL A 51 4.39 31.73 -17.75
CA VAL A 51 5.11 32.60 -16.81
C VAL A 51 4.28 33.85 -16.65
N LYS A 52 3.92 34.17 -15.42
CA LYS A 52 3.16 35.38 -15.09
C LYS A 52 4.04 36.63 -15.19
N PRO A 53 3.43 37.80 -15.29
CA PRO A 53 4.18 39.08 -15.35
C PRO A 53 5.09 39.31 -14.14
N ASP A 54 4.82 38.65 -13.01
CA ASP A 54 5.64 38.70 -11.79
C ASP A 54 6.81 37.71 -11.80
N GLY A 55 7.06 37.00 -12.92
CA GLY A 55 8.11 36.00 -13.07
C GLY A 55 7.75 34.62 -12.51
N THR A 56 6.57 34.45 -11.90
CA THR A 56 6.16 33.14 -11.33
C THR A 56 5.83 32.16 -12.42
N LYS A 57 6.48 30.99 -12.40
CA LYS A 57 6.17 29.88 -13.31
C LYS A 57 4.89 29.17 -12.84
N VAL A 58 3.96 28.95 -13.74
CA VAL A 58 2.74 28.19 -13.50
C VAL A 58 2.78 26.95 -14.37
N SER A 59 2.76 25.79 -13.73
CA SER A 59 2.78 24.51 -14.42
C SER A 59 1.47 24.26 -15.17
N GLY A 60 1.59 23.84 -16.41
CA GLY A 60 0.48 23.40 -17.23
C GLY A 60 0.04 21.98 -16.93
N ILE A 61 -1.07 21.56 -17.53
CA ILE A 61 -1.64 20.21 -17.35
C ILE A 61 -0.61 19.10 -17.58
N PRO A 62 0.19 19.09 -18.68
CA PRO A 62 1.18 18.04 -18.91
C PRO A 62 2.23 17.95 -17.81
N THR A 63 2.70 19.10 -17.33
CA THR A 63 3.70 19.18 -16.26
C THR A 63 3.14 18.69 -14.92
N VAL A 64 1.90 19.04 -14.58
CA VAL A 64 1.22 18.57 -13.35
C VAL A 64 0.99 17.05 -13.40
N ILE A 65 0.53 16.53 -14.55
CA ILE A 65 0.35 15.10 -14.76
C ILE A 65 1.70 14.37 -14.65
N GLY A 66 2.73 14.85 -15.34
CA GLY A 66 4.07 14.28 -15.30
C GLY A 66 4.65 14.27 -13.89
N ALA A 67 4.52 15.37 -13.16
CA ALA A 67 4.99 15.48 -11.78
C ALA A 67 4.23 14.56 -10.82
N GLY A 68 2.90 14.43 -10.96
CA GLY A 68 2.10 13.50 -10.17
C GLY A 68 2.49 12.04 -10.40
N PHE A 69 2.68 11.67 -11.67
CA PHE A 69 3.10 10.33 -12.06
C PHE A 69 4.52 10.01 -11.58
N SER A 70 5.50 10.84 -11.94
CA SER A 70 6.91 10.60 -11.61
C SER A 70 7.15 10.68 -10.10
N GLY A 71 6.51 11.62 -9.40
CA GLY A 71 6.64 11.76 -7.95
C GLY A 71 6.20 10.51 -7.20
N THR A 72 5.04 9.94 -7.56
CA THR A 72 4.56 8.68 -6.97
C THR A 72 5.45 7.51 -7.37
N PHE A 73 5.83 7.41 -8.64
CA PHE A 73 6.67 6.33 -9.13
C PHE A 73 8.05 6.32 -8.44
N SER A 74 8.68 7.48 -8.27
CA SER A 74 10.00 7.58 -7.63
C SER A 74 9.95 7.34 -6.12
N SER A 75 8.85 7.74 -5.45
CA SER A 75 8.75 7.60 -3.99
C SER A 75 8.46 6.16 -3.53
N ILE A 76 7.65 5.41 -4.29
CA ILE A 76 7.19 4.08 -3.85
C ILE A 76 7.47 2.95 -4.84
N GLY A 77 7.82 3.25 -6.09
CA GLY A 77 7.97 2.24 -7.14
C GLY A 77 9.01 1.17 -6.80
N ILE A 78 10.21 1.57 -6.37
CA ILE A 78 11.28 0.64 -6.00
C ILE A 78 10.88 -0.20 -4.79
N VAL A 79 10.19 0.39 -3.81
CA VAL A 79 9.72 -0.29 -2.59
C VAL A 79 8.72 -1.39 -2.95
N ILE A 80 7.79 -1.12 -3.87
CA ILE A 80 6.81 -2.10 -4.36
C ILE A 80 7.51 -3.25 -5.09
N ILE A 81 8.48 -2.95 -5.97
CA ILE A 81 9.23 -3.97 -6.73
C ILE A 81 10.00 -4.89 -5.77
N LEU A 82 10.75 -4.32 -4.82
CA LEU A 82 11.54 -5.10 -3.86
C LEU A 82 10.64 -5.91 -2.93
N GLY A 83 9.55 -5.34 -2.44
CA GLY A 83 8.57 -6.05 -1.61
C GLY A 83 7.94 -7.23 -2.33
N ALA A 84 7.55 -7.02 -3.60
CA ALA A 84 6.99 -8.09 -4.44
C ALA A 84 8.03 -9.19 -4.74
N LEU A 85 9.28 -8.81 -4.99
CA LEU A 85 10.35 -9.78 -5.24
C LEU A 85 10.60 -10.66 -4.01
N ILE A 86 10.64 -10.07 -2.81
CA ILE A 86 10.69 -10.83 -1.55
C ILE A 86 9.51 -11.79 -1.49
N GLY A 87 8.29 -11.33 -1.74
CA GLY A 87 7.08 -12.16 -1.75
C GLY A 87 7.18 -13.34 -2.72
N SER A 88 7.59 -13.09 -3.96
CA SER A 88 7.74 -14.15 -4.98
C SER A 88 8.82 -15.18 -4.61
N VAL A 89 9.92 -14.73 -4.00
CA VAL A 89 10.97 -15.65 -3.51
C VAL A 89 10.43 -16.51 -2.37
N LEU A 90 9.70 -15.93 -1.41
CA LEU A 90 9.09 -16.68 -0.31
C LEU A 90 8.08 -17.72 -0.82
N GLU A 91 7.33 -17.39 -1.88
CA GLU A 91 6.44 -18.31 -2.57
C GLU A 91 7.22 -19.49 -3.16
N LYS A 92 8.20 -19.21 -4.00
CA LYS A 92 8.95 -20.25 -4.74
C LYS A 92 9.83 -21.15 -3.84
N THR A 93 10.26 -20.63 -2.70
CA THR A 93 11.04 -21.42 -1.71
C THR A 93 10.18 -22.21 -0.73
N GLY A 94 8.85 -22.04 -0.74
CA GLY A 94 7.95 -22.64 0.24
C GLY A 94 8.01 -21.98 1.62
N ALA A 95 8.68 -20.84 1.76
CA ALA A 95 8.74 -20.10 3.01
C ALA A 95 7.36 -19.59 3.45
N ALA A 96 6.53 -19.16 2.51
CA ALA A 96 5.14 -18.77 2.79
C ALA A 96 4.33 -19.92 3.41
N LEU A 97 4.54 -21.15 2.93
CA LEU A 97 3.95 -22.36 3.50
C LEU A 97 4.45 -22.63 4.93
N LYS A 98 5.75 -22.40 5.17
CA LYS A 98 6.36 -22.52 6.50
C LYS A 98 5.78 -21.50 7.49
N LEU A 99 5.59 -20.25 7.06
CA LEU A 99 4.94 -19.22 7.87
C LEU A 99 3.51 -19.62 8.25
N ALA A 100 2.76 -20.14 7.29
CA ALA A 100 1.42 -20.67 7.53
C ALA A 100 1.40 -21.79 8.59
N ASP A 101 2.33 -22.75 8.50
CA ASP A 101 2.47 -23.83 9.49
C ASP A 101 2.78 -23.29 10.90
N MET A 102 3.61 -22.25 10.98
CA MET A 102 3.92 -21.61 12.28
C MET A 102 2.67 -20.96 12.90
N VAL A 103 1.86 -20.25 12.11
CA VAL A 103 0.60 -19.63 12.60
C VAL A 103 -0.38 -20.71 13.09
N ILE A 104 -0.56 -21.79 12.33
CA ILE A 104 -1.45 -22.91 12.73
C ILE A 104 -1.00 -23.52 14.06
N LYS A 105 0.31 -23.64 14.28
CA LYS A 105 0.85 -24.17 15.53
C LYS A 105 0.55 -23.27 16.73
N VAL A 106 0.56 -21.96 16.54
CA VAL A 106 0.28 -20.96 17.60
C VAL A 106 -1.21 -20.88 17.91
N VAL A 107 -2.05 -20.77 16.88
CA VAL A 107 -3.51 -20.60 17.04
C VAL A 107 -4.20 -21.89 17.46
N GLY A 108 -3.63 -23.03 17.08
CA GLY A 108 -4.18 -24.36 17.35
C GLY A 108 -5.30 -24.77 16.39
N LYS A 109 -5.67 -26.06 16.46
CA LYS A 109 -6.62 -26.69 15.53
C LYS A 109 -8.10 -26.49 15.91
N LYS A 110 -8.39 -25.91 17.08
CA LYS A 110 -9.75 -25.77 17.62
C LYS A 110 -10.59 -24.65 16.95
N ARG A 111 -9.94 -23.69 16.30
CA ARG A 111 -10.58 -22.53 15.64
C ARG A 111 -10.01 -22.36 14.23
N PRO A 112 -10.40 -23.23 13.29
CA PRO A 112 -9.78 -23.26 11.97
C PRO A 112 -10.03 -21.98 11.15
N GLU A 113 -11.18 -21.32 11.29
CA GLU A 113 -11.46 -20.06 10.60
C GLU A 113 -10.53 -18.94 11.07
N LEU A 114 -10.30 -18.84 12.39
CA LEU A 114 -9.36 -17.87 12.94
C LEU A 114 -7.92 -18.19 12.52
N ALA A 115 -7.56 -19.48 12.50
CA ALA A 115 -6.22 -19.89 12.09
C ALA A 115 -5.94 -19.53 10.63
N ILE A 116 -6.89 -19.76 9.71
CA ILE A 116 -6.72 -19.45 8.29
C ILE A 116 -6.73 -17.94 8.04
N GLU A 117 -7.53 -17.18 8.77
CA GLU A 117 -7.57 -15.73 8.67
C GLU A 117 -6.25 -15.10 9.13
N LEU A 118 -5.75 -15.48 10.30
CA LEU A 118 -4.46 -15.00 10.81
C LEU A 118 -3.28 -15.47 9.94
N MET A 119 -3.37 -16.65 9.37
CA MET A 119 -2.39 -17.14 8.40
C MET A 119 -2.36 -16.24 7.16
N GLY A 120 -3.54 -15.91 6.60
CA GLY A 120 -3.65 -14.96 5.50
C GLY A 120 -3.07 -13.59 5.87
N TRP A 121 -3.41 -13.09 7.06
CA TRP A 121 -2.95 -11.80 7.55
C TRP A 121 -1.41 -11.73 7.68
N VAL A 122 -0.77 -12.75 8.26
CA VAL A 122 0.70 -12.79 8.41
C VAL A 122 1.39 -12.94 7.06
N VAL A 123 0.89 -13.86 6.21
CA VAL A 123 1.53 -14.15 4.91
C VAL A 123 1.39 -12.97 3.95
N SER A 124 0.30 -12.21 4.00
CA SER A 124 0.10 -11.07 3.10
C SER A 124 0.89 -9.82 3.49
N ILE A 125 1.60 -9.80 4.61
CA ILE A 125 2.51 -8.68 4.91
C ILE A 125 3.55 -8.52 3.80
N PRO A 126 4.32 -9.56 3.41
CA PRO A 126 5.30 -9.47 2.32
C PRO A 126 4.75 -9.92 0.96
N VAL A 127 3.63 -10.66 0.93
CA VAL A 127 3.09 -11.30 -0.28
C VAL A 127 1.80 -10.60 -0.71
N PHE A 128 1.64 -10.33 -2.01
CA PHE A 128 0.37 -9.80 -2.51
C PHE A 128 -0.80 -10.74 -2.20
N CYS A 129 -1.96 -10.16 -1.89
CA CYS A 129 -3.14 -10.92 -1.49
C CYS A 129 -3.54 -11.98 -2.54
N ASP A 130 -3.40 -11.68 -3.83
CA ASP A 130 -3.74 -12.61 -4.91
C ASP A 130 -2.81 -13.83 -4.90
N SER A 131 -1.50 -13.62 -4.87
CA SER A 131 -0.50 -14.69 -4.76
C SER A 131 -0.66 -15.45 -3.44
N GLY A 132 -0.87 -14.73 -2.34
CA GLY A 132 -1.12 -15.34 -1.02
C GLY A 132 -2.34 -16.26 -1.04
N PHE A 133 -3.41 -15.87 -1.73
CA PHE A 133 -4.60 -16.72 -1.87
C PHE A 133 -4.30 -18.01 -2.64
N VAL A 134 -3.59 -17.91 -3.76
CA VAL A 134 -3.21 -19.08 -4.58
C VAL A 134 -2.36 -20.07 -3.76
N ILE A 135 -1.36 -19.57 -3.02
CA ILE A 135 -0.47 -20.40 -2.20
C ILE A 135 -1.21 -21.08 -1.05
N LEU A 136 -2.12 -20.34 -0.38
CA LEU A 136 -2.78 -20.81 0.83
C LEU A 136 -4.10 -21.57 0.56
N ASN A 137 -4.64 -21.48 -0.65
CA ASN A 137 -5.89 -22.15 -1.02
C ASN A 137 -5.82 -23.69 -0.87
N PRO A 138 -4.75 -24.41 -1.25
CA PRO A 138 -4.63 -25.83 -0.97
C PRO A 138 -4.66 -26.16 0.53
N ILE A 139 -4.02 -25.31 1.37
CA ILE A 139 -4.06 -25.49 2.83
C ILE A 139 -5.48 -25.28 3.36
N ARG A 140 -6.17 -24.25 2.85
CA ARG A 140 -7.60 -24.00 3.13
C ARG A 140 -8.44 -25.25 2.82
N LYS A 141 -8.30 -25.80 1.61
CA LYS A 141 -9.03 -27.02 1.18
C LYS A 141 -8.71 -28.20 2.12
N ALA A 142 -7.45 -28.40 2.49
CA ALA A 142 -7.04 -29.46 3.41
C ALA A 142 -7.62 -29.27 4.82
N LEU A 143 -7.68 -28.03 5.33
CA LEU A 143 -8.30 -27.71 6.61
C LEU A 143 -9.81 -27.96 6.60
N VAL A 144 -10.51 -27.58 5.54
CA VAL A 144 -11.96 -27.84 5.37
C VAL A 144 -12.24 -29.35 5.48
N LYS A 145 -11.49 -30.20 4.77
CA LYS A 145 -11.65 -31.68 4.84
C LYS A 145 -11.40 -32.24 6.25
N ARG A 146 -10.44 -31.66 7.00
CA ARG A 146 -10.09 -32.15 8.34
C ARG A 146 -11.03 -31.69 9.45
N THR A 147 -11.64 -30.51 9.31
CA THR A 147 -12.39 -29.85 10.39
C THR A 147 -13.89 -29.84 10.16
N ALA A 148 -14.35 -30.29 8.99
CA ALA A 148 -15.76 -30.24 8.56
C ALA A 148 -16.41 -28.83 8.69
N VAL A 149 -15.57 -27.77 8.64
CA VAL A 149 -16.04 -26.37 8.63
C VAL A 149 -16.35 -25.97 7.19
N SER A 150 -17.36 -25.11 7.02
CA SER A 150 -17.80 -24.62 5.71
C SER A 150 -16.64 -24.09 4.86
N SER A 151 -16.54 -24.57 3.63
CA SER A 151 -15.55 -24.11 2.64
C SER A 151 -15.70 -22.61 2.36
N VAL A 152 -16.94 -22.10 2.36
CA VAL A 152 -17.26 -20.68 2.20
C VAL A 152 -16.70 -19.88 3.38
N ALA A 153 -16.92 -20.32 4.62
CA ALA A 153 -16.37 -19.65 5.81
C ALA A 153 -14.86 -19.55 5.75
N MET A 154 -14.19 -20.65 5.39
CA MET A 154 -12.73 -20.70 5.30
C MET A 154 -12.18 -19.84 4.16
N THR A 155 -12.89 -19.75 3.02
CA THR A 155 -12.51 -18.88 1.90
C THR A 155 -12.62 -17.42 2.28
N VAL A 156 -13.73 -17.02 2.90
CA VAL A 156 -13.95 -15.65 3.34
C VAL A 156 -12.96 -15.24 4.42
N ALA A 157 -12.69 -16.11 5.40
CA ALA A 157 -11.70 -15.85 6.44
C ALA A 157 -10.29 -15.65 5.86
N LEU A 158 -9.86 -16.55 4.94
CA LEU A 158 -8.59 -16.40 4.25
C LEU A 158 -8.50 -15.09 3.48
N SER A 159 -9.52 -14.79 2.67
CA SER A 159 -9.54 -13.56 1.87
C SER A 159 -9.53 -12.31 2.77
N ALA A 160 -10.30 -12.32 3.86
CA ALA A 160 -10.31 -11.22 4.83
C ALA A 160 -8.92 -10.99 5.41
N GLY A 161 -8.25 -12.02 5.91
CA GLY A 161 -6.90 -11.91 6.44
C GLY A 161 -5.90 -11.33 5.44
N LEU A 162 -5.88 -11.86 4.22
CA LEU A 162 -5.00 -11.39 3.15
C LEU A 162 -5.26 -9.92 2.78
N TYR A 163 -6.51 -9.54 2.58
CA TYR A 163 -6.88 -8.17 2.20
C TYR A 163 -6.63 -7.16 3.31
N ILE A 164 -6.93 -7.50 4.55
CA ILE A 164 -6.74 -6.61 5.70
C ILE A 164 -5.26 -6.27 5.85
N SER A 165 -4.38 -7.27 5.81
CA SER A 165 -2.94 -7.01 5.86
C SER A 165 -2.49 -6.15 4.68
N HIS A 166 -2.95 -6.47 3.47
CA HIS A 166 -2.59 -5.76 2.25
C HIS A 166 -3.00 -4.28 2.27
N VAL A 167 -4.13 -3.95 2.91
CA VAL A 167 -4.65 -2.57 2.98
C VAL A 167 -4.02 -1.76 4.11
N PHE A 168 -3.69 -2.40 5.24
CA PHE A 168 -3.25 -1.68 6.44
C PHE A 168 -1.74 -1.70 6.69
N ILE A 169 -1.01 -2.71 6.18
CA ILE A 169 0.38 -2.94 6.61
C ILE A 169 1.36 -2.76 5.44
N PRO A 170 2.32 -1.82 5.52
CA PRO A 170 3.45 -1.78 4.59
C PRO A 170 4.23 -3.12 4.58
N PRO A 171 4.90 -3.48 3.47
CA PRO A 171 5.30 -2.67 2.33
C PRO A 171 4.33 -2.65 1.13
N THR A 172 3.06 -2.95 1.33
CA THR A 172 2.06 -2.87 0.26
C THR A 172 1.83 -1.44 -0.24
N PRO A 173 1.44 -1.24 -1.53
CA PRO A 173 1.41 0.08 -2.16
C PRO A 173 0.46 1.07 -1.48
N GLY A 174 -0.72 0.60 -1.05
CA GLY A 174 -1.74 1.44 -0.44
C GLY A 174 -1.28 2.16 0.82
N PRO A 175 -0.85 1.45 1.85
CA PRO A 175 -0.32 2.04 3.09
C PRO A 175 0.88 2.96 2.86
N ILE A 176 1.79 2.62 1.94
CA ILE A 176 2.95 3.46 1.63
C ILE A 176 2.52 4.77 0.97
N ALA A 177 1.59 4.69 0.01
CA ALA A 177 1.06 5.89 -0.65
C ALA A 177 0.34 6.80 0.35
N ALA A 178 -0.48 6.22 1.25
CA ALA A 178 -1.13 6.96 2.32
C ALA A 178 -0.12 7.60 3.27
N ALA A 179 0.90 6.85 3.72
CA ALA A 179 1.94 7.34 4.61
C ALA A 179 2.71 8.52 3.99
N ASN A 180 3.08 8.42 2.71
CA ASN A 180 3.74 9.52 2.00
C ASN A 180 2.83 10.76 1.89
N THR A 181 1.54 10.56 1.59
CA THR A 181 0.57 11.66 1.51
C THR A 181 0.37 12.36 2.85
N LEU A 182 0.43 11.61 3.94
CA LEU A 182 0.31 12.14 5.31
C LEU A 182 1.64 12.70 5.87
N GLY A 183 2.74 12.65 5.11
CA GLY A 183 4.05 13.14 5.54
C GLY A 183 4.74 12.24 6.58
N VAL A 184 4.29 10.99 6.74
CA VAL A 184 4.87 10.00 7.66
C VAL A 184 5.59 8.86 6.93
N GLY A 185 5.81 9.02 5.63
CA GLY A 185 6.44 8.01 4.78
C GLY A 185 7.87 7.63 5.18
N ASP A 186 8.59 8.52 5.83
CA ASP A 186 9.93 8.25 6.38
C ASP A 186 9.88 7.35 7.64
N ASN A 187 8.72 7.23 8.30
CA ASN A 187 8.55 6.42 9.51
C ASN A 187 7.60 5.25 9.26
N LEU A 188 7.97 4.36 8.34
CA LEU A 188 7.15 3.19 8.00
C LEU A 188 6.94 2.23 9.17
N LEU A 189 7.84 2.20 10.16
CA LEU A 189 7.64 1.42 11.38
C LEU A 189 6.41 1.88 12.16
N LEU A 190 6.22 3.20 12.32
CA LEU A 190 5.03 3.77 12.92
C LEU A 190 3.77 3.37 12.13
N VAL A 191 3.83 3.48 10.81
CA VAL A 191 2.71 3.11 9.93
C VAL A 191 2.38 1.63 10.05
N MET A 192 3.40 0.75 10.09
CA MET A 192 3.21 -0.68 10.33
C MET A 192 2.56 -0.96 11.69
N GLY A 193 3.06 -0.33 12.75
CA GLY A 193 2.51 -0.51 14.10
C GLY A 193 1.04 -0.08 14.19
N LEU A 194 0.72 1.10 13.65
CA LEU A 194 -0.66 1.58 13.56
C LEU A 194 -1.52 0.66 12.69
N GLY A 195 -0.98 0.20 11.56
CA GLY A 195 -1.65 -0.74 10.66
C GLY A 195 -2.02 -2.05 11.35
N VAL A 196 -1.10 -2.61 12.14
CA VAL A 196 -1.35 -3.81 12.98
C VAL A 196 -2.49 -3.56 13.96
N VAL A 197 -2.45 -2.45 14.71
CA VAL A 197 -3.49 -2.11 15.68
C VAL A 197 -4.85 -1.89 14.99
N CYS A 198 -4.88 -1.09 13.92
CA CYS A 198 -6.11 -0.82 13.17
C CYS A 198 -6.68 -2.07 12.50
N SER A 199 -5.84 -3.05 12.13
CA SER A 199 -6.28 -4.30 11.50
C SER A 199 -7.07 -5.22 12.43
N ILE A 200 -7.00 -5.04 13.75
CA ILE A 200 -7.70 -5.89 14.73
C ILE A 200 -9.22 -5.82 14.52
N PHE A 201 -9.78 -4.62 14.33
CA PHE A 201 -11.22 -4.45 14.15
C PHE A 201 -11.76 -5.13 12.90
N PRO A 202 -11.19 -4.90 11.69
CA PRO A 202 -11.65 -5.60 10.49
C PRO A 202 -11.38 -7.10 10.54
N LEU A 203 -10.33 -7.61 11.23
CA LEU A 203 -10.13 -9.04 11.45
C LEU A 203 -11.28 -9.66 12.25
N ILE A 204 -11.69 -9.01 13.35
CA ILE A 204 -12.85 -9.49 14.13
C ILE A 204 -14.11 -9.48 13.27
N ALA A 205 -14.34 -8.41 12.50
CA ALA A 205 -15.50 -8.30 11.61
C ALA A 205 -15.46 -9.36 10.50
N GLY A 206 -14.29 -9.60 9.89
CA GLY A 206 -14.06 -10.61 8.87
C GLY A 206 -14.38 -12.01 9.39
N LEU A 207 -13.88 -12.35 10.58
CA LEU A 207 -14.16 -13.63 11.23
C LEU A 207 -15.64 -13.84 11.53
N VAL A 208 -16.31 -12.81 12.07
CA VAL A 208 -17.75 -12.86 12.35
C VAL A 208 -18.54 -13.04 11.06
N TYR A 209 -18.21 -12.27 10.02
CA TYR A 209 -18.84 -12.38 8.72
C TYR A 209 -18.60 -13.76 8.07
N ALA A 210 -17.38 -14.26 8.12
CA ALA A 210 -17.02 -15.58 7.60
C ALA A 210 -17.89 -16.69 8.24
N LYS A 211 -18.04 -16.67 9.56
CA LYS A 211 -18.90 -17.62 10.29
C LYS A 211 -20.38 -17.46 9.95
N PHE A 212 -20.84 -16.21 9.77
CA PHE A 212 -22.22 -15.93 9.41
C PHE A 212 -22.56 -16.44 8.01
N ILE A 213 -21.73 -16.10 7.01
CA ILE A 213 -21.99 -16.48 5.63
C ILE A 213 -21.84 -17.99 5.40
N GLY A 214 -20.86 -18.63 6.07
CA GLY A 214 -20.64 -20.06 5.99
C GLY A 214 -21.79 -20.91 6.51
N LYS A 215 -22.68 -20.34 7.36
CA LYS A 215 -23.91 -21.00 7.79
C LYS A 215 -25.06 -20.86 6.78
N ARG A 216 -25.00 -19.83 5.91
CA ARG A 216 -26.09 -19.50 4.98
C ARG A 216 -25.83 -19.98 3.56
N VAL A 217 -24.57 -20.01 3.15
CA VAL A 217 -24.17 -20.37 1.78
C VAL A 217 -23.34 -21.64 1.83
N LYS A 218 -23.73 -22.63 1.03
CA LYS A 218 -22.95 -23.85 0.81
C LYS A 218 -22.18 -23.72 -0.51
N SER A 219 -20.95 -24.16 -0.54
CA SER A 219 -20.14 -24.23 -1.76
C SER A 219 -20.44 -25.48 -2.54
N ALA A 220 -20.26 -25.44 -3.86
CA ALA A 220 -20.29 -26.63 -4.69
C ALA A 220 -19.25 -27.67 -4.26
N ASP A 221 -18.12 -27.22 -3.72
CA ASP A 221 -17.05 -28.09 -3.15
C ASP A 221 -17.54 -28.90 -1.93
N GLU A 222 -18.61 -28.46 -1.26
CA GLU A 222 -19.22 -29.19 -0.13
C GLU A 222 -20.31 -30.19 -0.59
N VAL A 223 -20.85 -29.97 -1.80
CA VAL A 223 -21.97 -30.75 -2.34
C VAL A 223 -21.49 -31.90 -3.24
N THR A 224 -20.34 -31.69 -3.87
CA THR A 224 -19.73 -32.71 -4.75
C THR A 224 -18.46 -33.25 -4.10
N ASP A 225 -18.56 -34.47 -3.58
CA ASP A 225 -17.40 -35.33 -3.27
C ASP A 225 -16.74 -35.82 -4.57
N ASN A 226 -16.66 -34.92 -5.56
CA ASN A 226 -16.05 -35.19 -6.85
C ASN A 226 -14.54 -35.03 -6.70
N GLY A 227 -13.90 -36.16 -6.46
CA GLY A 227 -12.56 -36.63 -6.81
C GLY A 227 -11.46 -35.69 -7.33
N GLU A 228 -11.55 -34.37 -7.17
CA GLU A 228 -10.40 -33.51 -7.29
C GLU A 228 -9.44 -33.86 -6.17
N VAL A 229 -8.35 -34.50 -6.54
CA VAL A 229 -7.21 -34.82 -5.68
C VAL A 229 -6.65 -33.51 -5.13
N THR A 230 -7.27 -33.01 -4.05
CA THR A 230 -6.68 -31.89 -3.32
C THR A 230 -5.43 -32.42 -2.66
N LYS A 231 -4.28 -31.93 -3.12
CA LYS A 231 -2.99 -32.25 -2.54
C LYS A 231 -3.08 -32.08 -1.02
N THR A 232 -2.71 -33.10 -0.29
CA THR A 232 -2.57 -33.00 1.17
C THR A 232 -1.47 -32.01 1.51
N TYR A 233 -1.46 -31.48 2.73
CA TYR A 233 -0.37 -30.60 3.20
C TYR A 233 1.01 -31.29 3.02
N GLU A 234 1.08 -32.59 3.24
CA GLU A 234 2.30 -33.40 3.09
C GLU A 234 2.75 -33.49 1.62
N GLU A 235 1.80 -33.63 0.69
CA GLU A 235 2.09 -33.61 -0.76
C GLU A 235 2.54 -32.22 -1.23
N LEU A 236 1.94 -31.14 -0.69
CA LEU A 236 2.40 -29.78 -0.93
C LEU A 236 3.81 -29.56 -0.42
N VAL A 237 4.11 -30.02 0.81
CA VAL A 237 5.46 -29.95 1.37
C VAL A 237 6.44 -30.76 0.51
N ALA A 238 6.04 -31.95 0.02
CA ALA A 238 6.86 -32.78 -0.84
C ALA A 238 7.17 -32.12 -2.20
N GLU A 239 6.24 -31.35 -2.76
CA GLU A 239 6.43 -30.59 -4.01
C GLU A 239 7.48 -29.48 -3.85
N TYR A 240 7.49 -28.79 -2.70
CA TYR A 240 8.51 -27.77 -2.40
C TYR A 240 9.84 -28.38 -1.96
N GLY A 241 9.87 -29.67 -1.61
CA GLY A 241 11.04 -30.33 -1.04
C GLY A 241 11.25 -29.94 0.42
N LYS A 242 12.52 -29.72 0.80
CA LYS A 242 12.87 -29.37 2.17
C LYS A 242 12.50 -27.92 2.46
N LEU A 243 11.44 -27.69 3.25
CA LEU A 243 11.06 -26.34 3.66
C LEU A 243 12.19 -25.65 4.44
N PRO A 244 12.35 -24.33 4.29
CA PRO A 244 13.35 -23.58 5.05
C PRO A 244 13.04 -23.63 6.55
N ASN A 245 14.08 -23.48 7.37
CA ASN A 245 13.93 -23.33 8.83
C ASN A 245 13.09 -22.07 9.11
N GLY A 246 12.36 -22.05 10.24
CA GLY A 246 11.48 -20.92 10.59
C GLY A 246 12.19 -19.56 10.60
N PHE A 247 13.43 -19.51 11.07
CA PHE A 247 14.23 -18.29 11.04
C PHE A 247 14.56 -17.85 9.60
N ASN A 248 15.02 -18.77 8.76
CA ASN A 248 15.31 -18.47 7.35
C ASN A 248 14.05 -18.06 6.58
N ALA A 249 12.88 -18.65 6.91
CA ALA A 249 11.62 -18.26 6.31
C ALA A 249 11.20 -16.82 6.67
N LEU A 250 11.52 -16.39 7.89
CA LEU A 250 11.19 -15.06 8.39
C LEU A 250 12.23 -13.98 8.05
N ALA A 251 13.49 -14.36 7.83
CA ALA A 251 14.60 -13.41 7.67
C ALA A 251 14.36 -12.34 6.57
N PRO A 252 13.89 -12.68 5.34
CA PRO A 252 13.64 -11.69 4.32
C PRO A 252 12.58 -10.63 4.69
N ILE A 253 11.73 -10.95 5.67
CA ILE A 253 10.67 -10.06 6.18
C ILE A 253 11.15 -9.31 7.41
N LEU A 254 11.70 -10.03 8.40
CA LEU A 254 12.07 -9.44 9.69
C LEU A 254 13.27 -8.52 9.60
N VAL A 255 14.25 -8.83 8.74
CA VAL A 255 15.45 -8.00 8.62
C VAL A 255 15.13 -6.59 8.15
N PRO A 256 14.35 -6.36 7.08
CA PRO A 256 13.92 -5.01 6.72
C PRO A 256 13.18 -4.29 7.85
N ILE A 257 12.29 -4.98 8.56
CA ILE A 257 11.53 -4.39 9.66
C ILE A 257 12.45 -3.93 10.78
N ILE A 258 13.42 -4.78 11.16
CA ILE A 258 14.41 -4.45 12.21
C ILE A 258 15.27 -3.26 11.77
N LEU A 259 15.72 -3.22 10.52
CA LEU A 259 16.52 -2.12 10.01
C LEU A 259 15.74 -0.80 10.01
N MET A 260 14.47 -0.82 9.55
CA MET A 260 13.60 0.36 9.62
C MET A 260 13.33 0.80 11.07
N ALA A 261 13.17 -0.18 11.99
CA ALA A 261 13.02 0.10 13.41
C ALA A 261 14.26 0.81 13.99
N LEU A 262 15.46 0.30 13.68
CA LEU A 262 16.73 0.90 14.12
C LEU A 262 16.90 2.32 13.59
N GLY A 263 16.57 2.59 12.32
CA GLY A 263 16.59 3.92 11.75
C GLY A 263 15.62 4.87 12.45
N SER A 264 14.41 4.42 12.74
CA SER A 264 13.40 5.21 13.46
C SER A 264 13.83 5.48 14.91
N ILE A 265 14.38 4.49 15.61
CA ILE A 265 14.86 4.62 16.99
C ILE A 265 16.05 5.60 17.03
N SER A 266 17.01 5.48 16.10
CA SER A 266 18.16 6.39 16.00
C SER A 266 17.72 7.84 15.86
N SER A 267 16.75 8.10 14.98
CA SER A 267 16.17 9.44 14.77
C SER A 267 15.45 9.96 16.02
N MET A 268 14.66 9.13 16.70
CA MET A 268 13.91 9.53 17.91
C MET A 268 14.80 9.73 19.13
N ALA A 269 15.85 8.91 19.27
CA ALA A 269 16.79 8.98 20.39
C ALA A 269 17.85 10.07 20.22
N GLY A 270 17.88 10.77 19.06
CA GLY A 270 18.83 11.83 18.79
C GLY A 270 20.28 11.35 18.77
N TRP A 271 20.52 10.13 18.26
CA TRP A 271 21.89 9.61 18.13
C TRP A 271 22.70 10.53 17.20
N THR A 272 24.00 10.51 17.35
CA THR A 272 24.91 11.33 16.55
C THR A 272 26.13 10.52 16.11
N GLY A 273 26.80 10.98 15.03
CA GLY A 273 27.98 10.34 14.52
C GLY A 273 27.74 9.24 13.49
N VAL A 274 28.76 8.42 13.25
CA VAL A 274 28.76 7.41 12.17
C VAL A 274 27.67 6.35 12.39
N LEU A 275 27.40 5.99 13.63
CA LEU A 275 26.38 4.99 13.96
C LEU A 275 24.95 5.48 13.58
N ASP A 276 24.67 6.74 13.87
CA ASP A 276 23.39 7.35 13.49
C ASP A 276 23.22 7.37 11.97
N ILE A 277 24.25 7.82 11.23
CA ILE A 277 24.24 7.84 9.77
C ILE A 277 24.00 6.44 9.20
N ALA A 278 24.66 5.42 9.76
CA ALA A 278 24.50 4.03 9.32
C ALA A 278 23.09 3.50 9.60
N CYS A 279 22.55 3.77 10.79
CA CYS A 279 21.19 3.35 11.16
C CYS A 279 20.13 4.05 10.29
N GLN A 280 20.25 5.35 10.07
CA GLN A 280 19.35 6.10 9.20
C GLN A 280 19.42 5.63 7.74
N PHE A 281 20.63 5.37 7.22
CA PHE A 281 20.81 4.85 5.87
C PHE A 281 20.17 3.46 5.69
N LEU A 282 20.50 2.51 6.58
CA LEU A 282 19.96 1.14 6.53
C LEU A 282 18.46 1.11 6.82
N GLY A 283 17.96 2.05 7.62
CA GLY A 283 16.54 2.21 7.94
C GLY A 283 15.68 2.80 6.83
N LYS A 284 16.29 3.37 5.77
CA LYS A 284 15.50 3.83 4.61
C LYS A 284 14.79 2.65 3.95
N PRO A 285 13.47 2.76 3.64
CA PRO A 285 12.68 1.63 3.15
C PRO A 285 13.28 0.91 1.95
N ILE A 286 13.83 1.66 0.99
CA ILE A 286 14.46 1.10 -0.21
C ILE A 286 15.68 0.25 0.17
N ILE A 287 16.52 0.74 1.06
CA ILE A 287 17.76 0.04 1.49
C ILE A 287 17.40 -1.17 2.35
N ALA A 288 16.49 -1.00 3.31
CA ALA A 288 16.03 -2.09 4.17
C ALA A 288 15.45 -3.26 3.35
N LEU A 289 14.58 -2.97 2.36
CA LEU A 289 14.02 -3.99 1.48
C LEU A 289 15.05 -4.58 0.51
N ALA A 290 16.03 -3.80 0.06
CA ALA A 290 17.14 -4.33 -0.74
C ALA A 290 17.94 -5.36 0.07
N VAL A 291 18.23 -5.08 1.35
CA VAL A 291 18.85 -6.05 2.26
C VAL A 291 17.96 -7.27 2.45
N GLY A 292 16.65 -7.08 2.65
CA GLY A 292 15.67 -8.19 2.71
C GLY A 292 15.69 -9.06 1.47
N THR A 293 15.80 -8.44 0.29
CA THR A 293 15.93 -9.16 -0.99
C THR A 293 17.21 -10.00 -1.02
N ILE A 294 18.33 -9.50 -0.50
CA ILE A 294 19.59 -10.29 -0.39
C ILE A 294 19.35 -11.54 0.47
N PHE A 295 18.66 -11.43 1.60
CA PHE A 295 18.29 -12.60 2.41
C PHE A 295 17.36 -13.55 1.66
N GLY A 296 16.43 -13.03 0.83
CA GLY A 296 15.62 -13.83 -0.09
C GLY A 296 16.45 -14.59 -1.11
N VAL A 297 17.46 -13.95 -1.72
CA VAL A 297 18.40 -14.60 -2.65
C VAL A 297 19.21 -15.68 -1.96
N ILE A 298 19.71 -15.43 -0.75
CA ILE A 298 20.40 -16.46 0.05
C ILE A 298 19.46 -17.64 0.33
N GLN A 299 18.20 -17.39 0.65
CA GLN A 299 17.20 -18.41 0.85
C GLN A 299 16.96 -19.24 -0.42
N LEU A 300 16.89 -18.58 -1.58
CA LEU A 300 16.75 -19.24 -2.89
C LEU A 300 17.98 -20.12 -3.20
N ALA A 301 19.17 -19.63 -2.89
CA ALA A 301 20.42 -20.38 -3.04
C ALA A 301 20.44 -21.61 -2.14
N THR A 302 20.02 -21.49 -0.87
CA THR A 302 19.96 -22.63 0.05
C THR A 302 18.86 -23.65 -0.31
N ALA A 303 17.83 -23.22 -1.04
CA ALA A 303 16.81 -24.09 -1.62
C ALA A 303 17.24 -24.73 -2.97
N HIS A 304 18.48 -24.50 -3.44
CA HIS A 304 19.00 -24.96 -4.73
C HIS A 304 18.15 -24.52 -5.94
N LYS A 305 17.46 -23.37 -5.85
CA LYS A 305 16.60 -22.81 -6.91
C LYS A 305 17.15 -21.50 -7.49
N MET A 306 18.46 -21.27 -7.39
CA MET A 306 19.09 -20.04 -7.86
C MET A 306 18.98 -19.86 -9.37
N SER A 307 18.92 -20.96 -10.15
CA SER A 307 18.65 -20.94 -11.60
C SER A 307 17.35 -20.23 -11.97
N ASP A 308 16.36 -20.25 -11.07
CA ASP A 308 15.05 -19.70 -11.33
C ASP A 308 14.94 -18.19 -10.99
N PHE A 309 15.97 -17.61 -10.39
CA PHE A 309 15.95 -16.22 -9.92
C PHE A 309 15.62 -15.22 -11.04
N TYR A 310 16.19 -15.44 -12.23
CA TYR A 310 15.89 -14.59 -13.38
C TYR A 310 14.41 -14.65 -13.79
N ASN A 311 13.85 -15.87 -13.85
CA ASN A 311 12.44 -16.07 -14.19
C ASN A 311 11.51 -15.52 -13.12
N ILE A 312 11.84 -15.74 -11.84
CA ILE A 312 11.09 -15.19 -10.69
C ILE A 312 11.05 -13.65 -10.78
N THR A 313 12.19 -13.03 -11.07
CA THR A 313 12.27 -11.57 -11.19
C THR A 313 11.41 -11.07 -12.34
N ASN A 314 11.48 -11.71 -13.53
CA ASN A 314 10.67 -11.32 -14.69
C ASN A 314 9.18 -11.50 -14.45
N GLU A 315 8.75 -12.61 -13.85
CA GLU A 315 7.35 -12.84 -13.49
C GLU A 315 6.86 -11.81 -12.46
N THR A 316 7.68 -11.50 -11.47
CA THR A 316 7.39 -10.46 -10.48
C THR A 316 7.18 -9.10 -11.16
N LEU A 317 8.10 -8.70 -12.03
CA LEU A 317 8.00 -7.42 -12.75
C LEU A 317 6.76 -7.35 -13.66
N LYS A 318 6.37 -8.45 -14.31
CA LYS A 318 5.13 -8.53 -15.08
C LYS A 318 3.89 -8.34 -14.22
N THR A 319 3.87 -8.92 -13.02
CA THR A 319 2.76 -8.81 -12.07
C THR A 319 2.69 -7.42 -11.46
N VAL A 320 3.83 -6.85 -11.09
CA VAL A 320 3.93 -5.54 -10.42
C VAL A 320 3.74 -4.38 -11.37
N GLY A 321 4.11 -4.52 -12.64
CA GLY A 321 4.02 -3.46 -13.64
C GLY A 321 2.66 -2.77 -13.69
N PRO A 322 1.55 -3.47 -13.91
CA PRO A 322 0.20 -2.89 -13.89
C PRO A 322 -0.12 -2.18 -12.57
N ILE A 323 0.29 -2.75 -11.43
CA ILE A 323 0.06 -2.16 -10.11
C ILE A 323 0.78 -0.82 -9.99
N LEU A 324 2.05 -0.75 -10.43
CA LEU A 324 2.84 0.48 -10.42
C LEU A 324 2.22 1.57 -11.27
N PHE A 325 1.79 1.25 -12.50
CA PHE A 325 1.17 2.22 -13.39
C PHE A 325 -0.15 2.74 -12.84
N VAL A 326 -1.00 1.87 -12.28
CA VAL A 326 -2.28 2.28 -11.67
C VAL A 326 -2.02 3.15 -10.44
N THR A 327 -1.05 2.79 -9.61
CA THR A 327 -0.68 3.57 -8.42
C THR A 327 -0.11 4.94 -8.81
N ALA A 328 0.75 5.00 -9.83
CA ALA A 328 1.28 6.27 -10.34
C ALA A 328 0.19 7.16 -10.96
N ALA A 329 -0.80 6.56 -11.65
CA ALA A 329 -1.98 7.30 -12.12
C ALA A 329 -2.82 7.85 -10.95
N GLY A 330 -2.93 7.08 -9.86
CA GLY A 330 -3.52 7.57 -8.60
C GLY A 330 -2.78 8.81 -8.06
N GLY A 331 -1.45 8.84 -8.17
CA GLY A 331 -0.63 10.00 -7.83
C GLY A 331 -0.93 11.23 -8.70
N VAL A 332 -1.21 11.02 -9.98
CA VAL A 332 -1.68 12.11 -10.87
C VAL A 332 -3.00 12.69 -10.37
N LEU A 333 -3.96 11.82 -10.06
CA LEU A 333 -5.26 12.24 -9.52
C LEU A 333 -5.08 13.00 -8.19
N GLY A 334 -4.20 12.52 -7.32
CA GLY A 334 -3.84 13.16 -6.06
C GLY A 334 -3.23 14.56 -6.27
N LYS A 335 -2.30 14.70 -7.21
CA LYS A 335 -1.67 15.99 -7.52
C LYS A 335 -2.67 16.99 -8.09
N VAL A 336 -3.52 16.57 -9.03
CA VAL A 336 -4.59 17.40 -9.58
C VAL A 336 -5.58 17.81 -8.50
N ASN A 337 -5.97 16.88 -7.61
CA ASN A 337 -6.88 17.16 -6.50
C ASN A 337 -6.27 18.14 -5.48
N GLY A 338 -4.97 18.05 -5.20
CA GLY A 338 -4.26 19.04 -4.37
C GLY A 338 -4.37 20.46 -4.93
N CYS A 339 -4.22 20.61 -6.26
CA CYS A 339 -4.42 21.89 -6.94
C CYS A 339 -5.88 22.38 -6.84
N ILE A 340 -6.85 21.45 -6.94
CA ILE A 340 -8.28 21.73 -6.79
C ILE A 340 -8.58 22.25 -5.38
N TYR A 341 -8.10 21.55 -4.37
CA TYR A 341 -8.35 21.88 -2.96
C TYR A 341 -7.77 23.25 -2.60
N TYR A 342 -6.55 23.54 -3.07
CA TYR A 342 -5.92 24.84 -2.88
C TYR A 342 -6.74 25.97 -3.52
N THR A 343 -7.23 25.77 -4.74
CA THR A 343 -8.06 26.75 -5.46
C THR A 343 -9.43 26.94 -4.78
N ALA A 344 -10.03 25.86 -4.28
CA ALA A 344 -11.32 25.91 -3.59
C ALA A 344 -11.21 26.62 -2.22
N CYS A 345 -10.21 26.31 -1.42
CA CYS A 345 -9.97 26.99 -0.16
C CYS A 345 -9.75 28.49 -0.35
N ARG A 346 -8.94 28.86 -1.35
CA ARG A 346 -8.68 30.27 -1.64
C ARG A 346 -9.95 31.04 -2.06
N SER A 347 -10.83 30.45 -2.87
CA SER A 347 -12.08 31.08 -3.30
C SER A 347 -13.10 31.21 -2.15
N ALA A 348 -13.17 30.23 -1.27
CA ALA A 348 -14.01 30.28 -0.08
C ALA A 348 -13.57 31.39 0.89
N PHE A 349 -12.25 31.54 1.09
CA PHE A 349 -11.69 32.60 1.94
C PHE A 349 -11.85 34.00 1.37
N SER A 350 -11.79 34.17 0.05
CA SER A 350 -12.00 35.49 -0.57
C SER A 350 -13.48 35.96 -0.51
N SER A 351 -14.42 35.03 -0.37
CA SER A 351 -15.86 35.34 -0.26
C SER A 351 -16.32 35.67 1.17
N TRP A 352 -15.54 35.28 2.14
CA TRP A 352 -15.90 35.44 3.57
C TRP A 352 -14.99 36.46 4.22
N ASN A 353 -14.83 37.61 3.88
CA ASN A 353 -14.12 38.74 4.51
C ASN A 353 -13.71 38.57 6.01
N ILE A 354 -13.39 37.38 6.45
CA ILE A 354 -13.01 36.99 7.79
C ILE A 354 -11.48 36.79 7.81
N LEU A 355 -10.81 37.72 8.50
CA LEU A 355 -9.43 37.73 9.02
C LEU A 355 -8.36 36.82 8.36
N PRO A 356 -7.20 37.36 8.07
CA PRO A 356 -6.10 36.60 7.48
C PRO A 356 -5.66 35.51 8.46
N ILE A 357 -5.95 34.26 8.14
CA ILE A 357 -5.26 33.14 8.81
C ILE A 357 -3.81 33.18 8.33
N PRO A 358 -2.85 33.27 9.25
CA PRO A 358 -1.45 33.22 8.90
C PRO A 358 -1.13 31.82 8.35
N SER A 359 -0.72 31.83 7.09
CA SER A 359 0.16 30.85 6.51
C SER A 359 -0.36 29.45 6.15
N CYS A 360 -1.03 29.36 5.00
CA CYS A 360 -0.67 28.27 4.07
C CYS A 360 0.77 28.43 3.50
N SER A 361 1.52 29.43 3.91
CA SER A 361 2.89 29.70 3.43
C SER A 361 3.97 28.90 4.15
N ASN A 362 3.66 28.20 5.24
CA ASN A 362 4.63 27.41 6.02
C ASN A 362 4.43 25.89 5.93
N ILE A 363 3.56 25.41 5.09
CA ILE A 363 3.65 24.01 4.66
C ILE A 363 4.77 23.98 3.60
N LYS A 364 6.01 24.10 4.05
CA LYS A 364 7.16 23.62 3.30
C LYS A 364 6.98 22.12 3.18
N ASP A 365 6.44 21.73 2.06
CA ASP A 365 6.23 20.35 1.72
C ASP A 365 7.61 19.70 1.52
N SER A 366 8.07 18.97 2.52
CA SER A 366 9.24 18.11 2.41
C SER A 366 9.07 17.01 1.35
N THR A 367 7.87 16.87 0.79
CA THR A 367 7.49 15.84 -0.20
C THR A 367 7.39 16.38 -1.63
N GLY A 368 7.55 17.69 -1.89
CA GLY A 368 7.40 18.28 -3.23
C GLY A 368 5.98 18.20 -3.79
N PHE A 369 4.99 17.80 -2.97
CA PHE A 369 3.61 17.57 -3.42
C PHE A 369 2.92 18.87 -3.88
N PHE A 370 3.25 20.02 -3.29
CA PHE A 370 2.66 21.33 -3.62
C PHE A 370 3.50 22.22 -4.54
N ASP A 371 4.74 21.84 -4.88
CA ASP A 371 5.66 22.67 -5.68
C ASP A 371 5.19 23.03 -7.09
N GLY A 372 4.15 22.38 -7.61
CA GLY A 372 3.55 22.69 -8.90
C GLY A 372 2.32 23.60 -8.85
N CYS A 373 1.79 23.91 -7.66
CA CYS A 373 0.54 24.66 -7.47
C CYS A 373 0.76 26.11 -7.08
N ASN A 374 1.95 26.68 -7.32
CA ASN A 374 2.28 28.07 -7.00
C ASN A 374 1.46 29.07 -7.82
N TYR A 375 0.22 29.35 -7.36
CA TYR A 375 -0.55 30.51 -7.77
C TYR A 375 -0.34 31.64 -6.75
N ASN A 376 0.52 32.58 -7.10
CA ASN A 376 0.72 33.92 -6.52
C ASN A 376 0.57 34.08 -5.00
N TYR A 377 1.69 34.20 -4.34
CA TYR A 377 1.82 34.93 -3.10
C TYR A 377 2.71 36.18 -3.33
N SER A 378 2.13 37.25 -3.82
CA SER A 378 2.72 38.59 -3.70
C SER A 378 1.60 39.60 -3.52
N ARG A 379 1.43 39.99 -2.31
CA ARG A 379 1.05 41.24 -1.69
C ARG A 379 0.19 41.01 -0.47
N TYR A 380 0.85 40.82 0.65
CA TYR A 380 0.51 41.55 1.87
C TYR A 380 1.74 41.46 2.78
N HIS A 381 2.42 42.58 2.93
CA HIS A 381 3.36 42.84 4.01
C HIS A 381 2.61 42.56 5.32
N CYS A 382 3.02 41.56 6.05
CA CYS A 382 2.69 41.42 7.46
C CYS A 382 3.86 42.00 8.25
N SER A 383 3.74 43.29 8.59
CA SER A 383 4.54 43.90 9.63
C SER A 383 4.09 43.34 10.99
N THR A 384 5.02 42.69 11.65
CA THR A 384 5.25 42.60 13.11
C THR A 384 4.06 42.75 14.05
N ALA A 385 3.90 41.74 14.84
CA ALA A 385 3.56 41.64 16.26
C ALA A 385 2.44 40.64 16.49
N TRP A 386 2.76 39.50 17.09
CA TRP A 386 2.26 39.01 18.36
C TRP A 386 2.70 37.56 18.57
N SER A 387 3.43 37.38 19.61
CA SER A 387 3.86 36.12 20.22
C SER A 387 2.63 35.35 20.78
N SER A 388 2.78 34.03 20.75
CA SER A 388 2.00 33.03 21.51
C SER A 388 0.50 32.98 21.20
N TRP A 389 0.10 31.87 20.54
CA TRP A 389 -0.96 30.96 20.98
C TRP A 389 -1.02 29.75 20.03
N THR A 390 -0.97 28.62 20.64
CA THR A 390 -1.11 27.26 20.11
C THR A 390 -2.23 27.12 19.08
N CYS A 391 -1.91 26.64 17.87
CA CYS A 391 -2.89 26.07 16.95
C CYS A 391 -2.99 24.56 17.20
N PHE A 392 -4.08 24.19 17.88
CA PHE A 392 -4.68 22.87 17.75
C PHE A 392 -5.80 22.96 16.71
N THR A 393 -5.95 21.89 15.91
CA THR A 393 -7.03 21.55 14.97
C THR A 393 -7.11 22.32 13.64
N CYS A 394 -6.57 21.71 12.60
CA CYS A 394 -7.33 21.25 11.41
C CYS A 394 -6.60 20.05 10.80
#